data_cb9507c1d79c36de250a5517cc01db5d
#
_entry.id   cb9507c1d79c36de250a5517cc01db5d
#
_cell.length_a   1.000
_cell.length_b   1.000
_cell.length_c   1.000
_cell.angle_alpha   90.00
_cell.angle_beta   90.00
_cell.angle_gamma   90.00
#
_symmetry.space_group_name_H-M   'P 1'
#
loop_
_entity.id
_entity.type
_entity.pdbx_description
1 polymer ?
#
loop_
_entity_poly.entity_id
_entity_poly.type
_entity_poly.pdbx_seq_one_letter_code
_entity_poly.pdbx_strand_id
1 'polypeptide(L)'
;MPDNPFNDLERDVRLFIYQHFVDTARAPDLAAILRATGAAETDVTAALRTLAGGHAIVLAPASLAIWMAHPFSAVPTTYPVDANGRTYWANCAWDAAGILSLVGDGETHTTCPDCGQHAGFAVQDRAIVGDGVVHYLVPPKRFWDNVAYT
;
A
#
# COMPACT_ATOMS: atom_id res chain seq x y z
N MET A 1 -3.74 23.72 7.17
CA MET A 1 -3.73 22.34 6.64
C MET A 1 -4.95 22.22 5.74
N PRO A 2 -4.87 21.62 4.57
CA PRO A 2 -6.08 21.33 3.83
C PRO A 2 -7.00 20.48 4.70
N ASP A 3 -8.29 20.80 4.70
CA ASP A 3 -9.29 20.06 5.46
C ASP A 3 -9.21 18.58 5.10
N ASN A 4 -9.06 17.73 6.10
CA ASN A 4 -9.07 16.28 5.89
C ASN A 4 -10.46 15.90 5.38
N PRO A 5 -10.60 15.30 4.18
CA PRO A 5 -11.90 14.98 3.60
C PRO A 5 -12.64 13.85 4.33
N PHE A 6 -11.98 13.19 5.30
CA PHE A 6 -12.49 12.02 6.00
C PHE A 6 -12.93 12.39 7.43
N ASN A 7 -14.05 11.80 7.88
CA ASN A 7 -14.51 11.89 9.25
C ASN A 7 -13.62 11.07 10.21
N ASP A 8 -13.91 11.13 11.53
CA ASP A 8 -13.08 10.47 12.54
C ASP A 8 -13.03 8.96 12.37
N LEU A 9 -14.16 8.29 12.11
CA LEU A 9 -14.19 6.83 11.89
C LEU A 9 -13.43 6.42 10.63
N GLU A 10 -13.58 7.16 9.54
CA GLU A 10 -12.85 6.91 8.29
C GLU A 10 -11.34 7.04 8.49
N ARG A 11 -10.90 8.03 9.29
CA ARG A 11 -9.50 8.18 9.67
C ARG A 11 -9.01 7.02 10.52
N ASP A 12 -9.78 6.62 11.54
CA ASP A 12 -9.40 5.52 12.42
C ASP A 12 -9.31 4.20 11.67
N VAL A 13 -10.26 3.90 10.78
CA VAL A 13 -10.22 2.74 9.87
C VAL A 13 -8.98 2.79 9.00
N ARG A 14 -8.69 3.94 8.38
CA ARG A 14 -7.50 4.12 7.54
C ARG A 14 -6.21 3.88 8.33
N LEU A 15 -6.06 4.51 9.48
CA LEU A 15 -4.87 4.38 10.34
C LEU A 15 -4.67 2.93 10.77
N PHE A 16 -5.74 2.24 11.16
CA PHE A 16 -5.67 0.82 11.52
C PHE A 16 -5.20 -0.05 10.35
N ILE A 17 -5.72 0.19 9.13
CA ILE A 17 -5.30 -0.54 7.93
C ILE A 17 -3.79 -0.41 7.71
N TYR A 18 -3.26 0.82 7.75
CA TYR A 18 -1.83 1.06 7.55
C TYR A 18 -0.98 0.46 8.65
N GLN A 19 -1.39 0.63 9.93
CA GLN A 19 -0.66 0.03 11.05
C GLN A 19 -0.64 -1.49 10.96
N HIS A 20 -1.77 -2.09 10.57
CA HIS A 20 -1.86 -3.54 10.39
C HIS A 20 -0.91 -4.04 9.29
N PHE A 21 -0.81 -3.33 8.15
CA PHE A 21 0.18 -3.67 7.12
C PHE A 21 1.61 -3.56 7.65
N VAL A 22 1.96 -2.48 8.34
CA VAL A 22 3.29 -2.29 8.93
C VAL A 22 3.64 -3.42 9.88
N ASP A 23 2.71 -3.81 10.74
CA ASP A 23 2.93 -4.82 11.79
C ASP A 23 2.93 -6.26 11.28
N THR A 24 2.17 -6.55 10.20
CA THR A 24 1.91 -7.93 9.78
C THR A 24 2.30 -8.24 8.34
N ALA A 25 2.62 -7.24 7.54
CA ALA A 25 2.80 -7.31 6.09
C ALA A 25 1.56 -7.84 5.34
N ARG A 26 0.35 -7.71 5.91
CA ARG A 26 -0.91 -8.23 5.37
C ARG A 26 -2.03 -7.21 5.53
N ALA A 27 -3.03 -7.28 4.66
CA ALA A 27 -4.26 -6.52 4.83
C ALA A 27 -5.07 -7.07 6.00
N PRO A 28 -5.70 -6.20 6.83
CA PRO A 28 -6.69 -6.65 7.79
C PRO A 28 -7.97 -7.13 7.08
N ASP A 29 -8.62 -8.14 7.65
CA ASP A 29 -9.97 -8.50 7.27
C ASP A 29 -11.00 -7.57 7.95
N LEU A 30 -12.27 -7.64 7.49
CA LEU A 30 -13.34 -6.82 8.05
C LEU A 30 -13.50 -7.06 9.56
N ALA A 31 -13.38 -8.31 10.02
CA ALA A 31 -13.54 -8.64 11.44
C ALA A 31 -12.43 -8.00 12.30
N ALA A 32 -11.20 -7.91 11.80
CA ALA A 32 -10.10 -7.20 12.48
C ALA A 32 -10.39 -5.71 12.61
N ILE A 33 -10.90 -5.08 11.53
CA ILE A 33 -11.26 -3.65 11.54
C ILE A 33 -12.39 -3.39 12.53
N LEU A 34 -13.44 -4.23 12.54
CA LEU A 34 -14.56 -4.11 13.49
C LEU A 34 -14.09 -4.22 14.93
N ARG A 35 -13.21 -5.18 15.24
CA ARG A 35 -12.65 -5.33 16.60
C ARG A 35 -11.81 -4.13 17.02
N ALA A 36 -11.05 -3.57 16.08
CA ALA A 36 -10.16 -2.45 16.39
C ALA A 36 -10.91 -1.15 16.61
N THR A 37 -11.97 -0.90 15.84
CA THR A 37 -12.75 0.35 15.92
C THR A 37 -13.88 0.29 16.92
N GLY A 38 -14.42 -0.90 17.21
CA GLY A 38 -15.64 -1.08 18.01
C GLY A 38 -16.91 -0.53 17.36
N ALA A 39 -16.82 -0.12 16.09
CA ALA A 39 -17.93 0.46 15.35
C ALA A 39 -18.86 -0.62 14.77
N ALA A 40 -20.08 -0.24 14.40
CA ALA A 40 -21.02 -1.13 13.75
C ALA A 40 -20.53 -1.52 12.33
N GLU A 41 -20.86 -2.73 11.87
CA GLU A 41 -20.45 -3.21 10.56
C GLU A 41 -20.94 -2.33 9.42
N THR A 42 -22.15 -1.78 9.54
CA THR A 42 -22.70 -0.82 8.58
C THR A 42 -21.84 0.41 8.42
N ASP A 43 -21.33 0.95 9.53
CA ASP A 43 -20.54 2.18 9.54
C ASP A 43 -19.12 1.93 9.03
N VAL A 44 -18.49 0.81 9.40
CA VAL A 44 -17.19 0.40 8.86
C VAL A 44 -17.27 0.12 7.36
N THR A 45 -18.36 -0.53 6.91
CA THR A 45 -18.60 -0.77 5.49
C THR A 45 -18.74 0.55 4.71
N ALA A 46 -19.46 1.52 5.26
CA ALA A 46 -19.59 2.85 4.66
C ALA A 46 -18.22 3.56 4.61
N ALA A 47 -17.46 3.53 5.71
CA ALA A 47 -16.13 4.11 5.79
C ALA A 47 -15.16 3.52 4.75
N LEU A 48 -15.13 2.18 4.58
CA LEU A 48 -14.29 1.53 3.56
C LEU A 48 -14.66 1.99 2.15
N ARG A 49 -15.96 2.14 1.84
CA ARG A 49 -16.41 2.64 0.54
C ARG A 49 -16.04 4.09 0.33
N THR A 50 -16.15 4.94 1.34
CA THR A 50 -15.73 6.35 1.29
C THR A 50 -14.23 6.45 1.04
N LEU A 51 -13.42 5.69 1.80
CA LEU A 51 -11.97 5.65 1.61
C LEU A 51 -11.57 5.20 0.20
N ALA A 52 -12.28 4.19 -0.34
CA ALA A 52 -12.04 3.73 -1.70
C ALA A 52 -12.45 4.78 -2.75
N GLY A 53 -13.61 5.43 -2.57
CA GLY A 53 -14.05 6.53 -3.44
C GLY A 53 -13.13 7.76 -3.40
N GLY A 54 -12.49 8.00 -2.27
CA GLY A 54 -11.47 9.05 -2.08
C GLY A 54 -10.05 8.63 -2.45
N HIS A 55 -9.87 7.46 -3.07
CA HIS A 55 -8.57 6.93 -3.51
C HIS A 55 -7.56 6.71 -2.35
N ALA A 56 -8.03 6.58 -1.12
CA ALA A 56 -7.17 6.28 0.03
C ALA A 56 -6.79 4.79 0.10
N ILE A 57 -7.68 3.93 -0.38
CA ILE A 57 -7.48 2.47 -0.52
C ILE A 57 -8.11 1.99 -1.83
N VAL A 58 -7.78 0.77 -2.23
CA VAL A 58 -8.48 0.05 -3.31
C VAL A 58 -9.09 -1.21 -2.73
N LEU A 59 -10.39 -1.40 -2.95
CA LEU A 59 -11.09 -2.63 -2.60
C LEU A 59 -11.06 -3.61 -3.76
N ALA A 60 -11.02 -4.90 -3.46
CA ALA A 60 -11.14 -5.94 -4.48
C ALA A 60 -12.53 -5.88 -5.16
N PRO A 61 -12.64 -6.20 -6.44
CA PRO A 61 -13.90 -6.14 -7.18
C PRO A 61 -15.04 -6.89 -6.47
N ALA A 62 -16.18 -6.23 -6.36
CA ALA A 62 -17.39 -6.75 -5.72
C ALA A 62 -17.19 -7.25 -4.28
N SER A 63 -16.23 -6.70 -3.55
CA SER A 63 -15.85 -7.13 -2.21
C SER A 63 -15.53 -5.92 -1.31
N LEU A 64 -15.46 -6.15 0.01
CA LEU A 64 -14.90 -5.21 0.99
C LEU A 64 -13.45 -5.57 1.35
N ALA A 65 -12.88 -6.61 0.76
CA ALA A 65 -11.49 -6.96 0.98
C ALA A 65 -10.57 -5.86 0.42
N ILE A 66 -9.60 -5.45 1.20
CA ILE A 66 -8.61 -4.46 0.78
C ILE A 66 -7.69 -5.15 -0.23
N TRP A 67 -7.56 -4.55 -1.42
CA TRP A 67 -6.61 -4.98 -2.42
C TRP A 67 -5.31 -4.20 -2.34
N MET A 68 -5.41 -2.87 -2.20
CA MET A 68 -4.24 -1.99 -2.05
C MET A 68 -4.52 -0.92 -1.01
N ALA A 69 -3.49 -0.57 -0.26
CA ALA A 69 -3.44 0.64 0.57
C ALA A 69 -2.04 1.23 0.34
N HIS A 70 -1.92 2.07 -0.71
CA HIS A 70 -0.62 2.57 -1.15
C HIS A 70 0.25 3.06 0.02
N PRO A 71 1.50 2.57 0.15
CA PRO A 71 2.28 1.80 -0.84
C PRO A 71 2.08 0.26 -0.81
N PHE A 72 1.23 -0.29 0.07
CA PHE A 72 1.08 -1.73 0.26
C PHE A 72 0.10 -2.36 -0.73
N SER A 73 0.47 -3.54 -1.23
CA SER A 73 -0.43 -4.50 -1.90
C SER A 73 -0.83 -5.62 -0.93
N ALA A 74 -2.09 -6.00 -0.94
CA ALA A 74 -2.58 -7.15 -0.17
C ALA A 74 -2.27 -8.50 -0.85
N VAL A 75 -1.82 -8.48 -2.10
CA VAL A 75 -1.48 -9.65 -2.89
C VAL A 75 -0.02 -9.59 -3.35
N PRO A 76 0.62 -10.76 -3.57
CA PRO A 76 1.96 -10.79 -4.13
C PRO A 76 2.06 -10.05 -5.46
N THR A 77 3.15 -9.29 -5.62
CA THR A 77 3.50 -8.54 -6.82
C THR A 77 4.94 -8.88 -7.24
N THR A 78 5.43 -8.26 -8.31
CA THR A 78 6.83 -8.38 -8.71
C THR A 78 7.77 -7.45 -7.93
N TYR A 79 7.26 -6.76 -6.90
CA TYR A 79 8.01 -5.83 -6.06
C TYR A 79 7.96 -6.24 -4.57
N PRO A 80 8.58 -7.37 -4.20
CA PRO A 80 8.73 -7.74 -2.79
C PRO A 80 9.65 -6.73 -2.08
N VAL A 81 9.34 -6.47 -0.82
CA VAL A 81 10.14 -5.62 0.07
C VAL A 81 10.43 -6.40 1.33
N ASP A 82 11.68 -6.74 1.55
CA ASP A 82 12.12 -7.46 2.74
C ASP A 82 12.66 -6.48 3.79
N ALA A 83 11.96 -6.39 4.91
CA ALA A 83 12.31 -5.54 6.04
C ALA A 83 11.76 -6.13 7.34
N ASN A 84 12.49 -5.94 8.45
CA ASN A 84 12.06 -6.37 9.80
C ASN A 84 11.67 -7.86 9.89
N GLY A 85 12.33 -8.75 9.11
CA GLY A 85 12.03 -10.17 9.07
C GLY A 85 10.69 -10.52 8.41
N ARG A 86 10.12 -9.62 7.60
CA ARG A 86 8.88 -9.80 6.85
C ARG A 86 9.07 -9.42 5.40
N THR A 87 8.26 -10.04 4.53
CA THR A 87 8.12 -9.64 3.13
C THR A 87 6.79 -8.90 2.97
N TYR A 88 6.88 -7.64 2.58
CA TYR A 88 5.77 -6.80 2.14
C TYR A 88 5.67 -6.86 0.62
N TRP A 89 4.50 -6.51 0.08
CA TRP A 89 4.30 -6.40 -1.35
C TRP A 89 4.00 -4.95 -1.71
N ALA A 90 4.80 -4.38 -2.60
CA ALA A 90 4.59 -3.05 -3.15
C ALA A 90 3.80 -3.13 -4.47
N ASN A 91 3.03 -2.10 -4.80
CA ASN A 91 2.30 -2.08 -6.07
C ASN A 91 3.23 -1.76 -7.25
N CYS A 92 4.30 -1.00 -7.01
CA CYS A 92 5.32 -0.64 -8.00
C CYS A 92 6.67 -0.37 -7.32
N ALA A 93 7.71 -0.08 -8.12
CA ALA A 93 9.04 0.24 -7.61
C ALA A 93 9.05 1.49 -6.70
N TRP A 94 8.22 2.50 -6.99
CA TRP A 94 8.09 3.68 -6.13
C TRP A 94 7.44 3.35 -4.79
N ASP A 95 6.43 2.50 -4.81
CA ASP A 95 5.77 2.02 -3.60
C ASP A 95 6.71 1.17 -2.73
N ALA A 96 7.67 0.45 -3.34
CA ALA A 96 8.70 -0.24 -2.58
C ALA A 96 9.55 0.73 -1.74
N ALA A 97 9.95 1.87 -2.30
CA ALA A 97 10.59 2.94 -1.54
C ALA A 97 9.68 3.53 -0.47
N GLY A 98 8.37 3.67 -0.79
CA GLY A 98 7.35 4.12 0.14
C GLY A 98 7.22 3.17 1.35
N ILE A 99 7.20 1.85 1.14
CA ILE A 99 7.18 0.87 2.22
C ILE A 99 8.42 1.03 3.10
N LEU A 100 9.62 1.05 2.51
CA LEU A 100 10.86 1.20 3.27
C LEU A 100 10.93 2.52 4.06
N SER A 101 10.31 3.59 3.56
CA SER A 101 10.19 4.84 4.31
C SER A 101 9.34 4.73 5.58
N LEU A 102 8.40 3.78 5.60
CA LEU A 102 7.48 3.54 6.73
C LEU A 102 8.03 2.50 7.71
N VAL A 103 8.66 1.44 7.19
CA VAL A 103 9.08 0.29 8.01
C VAL A 103 10.56 0.33 8.39
N GLY A 104 11.37 1.17 7.75
CA GLY A 104 12.80 1.33 8.03
C GLY A 104 13.68 0.55 7.05
N ASP A 105 14.88 0.20 7.51
CA ASP A 105 15.92 -0.45 6.71
C ASP A 105 15.45 -1.78 6.13
N GLY A 106 15.82 -2.02 4.88
CA GLY A 106 15.43 -3.21 4.13
C GLY A 106 15.78 -3.08 2.66
N GLU A 107 15.28 -4.01 1.86
CA GLU A 107 15.61 -4.09 0.43
C GLU A 107 14.45 -4.53 -0.42
N THR A 108 14.51 -4.23 -1.71
CA THR A 108 13.59 -4.72 -2.73
C THR A 108 14.37 -5.26 -3.90
N HIS A 109 13.91 -6.38 -4.44
CA HIS A 109 14.44 -7.01 -5.63
C HIS A 109 13.32 -7.24 -6.63
N THR A 110 13.56 -6.87 -7.89
CA THR A 110 12.61 -7.06 -8.98
C THR A 110 13.35 -7.43 -10.27
N THR A 111 12.60 -7.68 -11.30
CA THR A 111 13.12 -7.86 -12.66
C THR A 111 12.54 -6.75 -13.52
N CYS A 112 13.41 -6.06 -14.24
CA CYS A 112 12.98 -5.01 -15.16
C CYS A 112 12.03 -5.62 -16.22
N PRO A 113 10.80 -5.12 -16.36
CA PRO A 113 9.85 -5.69 -17.32
C PRO A 113 10.24 -5.42 -18.79
N ASP A 114 11.14 -4.46 -19.05
CA ASP A 114 11.60 -4.12 -20.38
C ASP A 114 12.75 -5.03 -20.83
N CYS A 115 13.83 -5.13 -20.03
CA CYS A 115 15.04 -5.85 -20.44
C CYS A 115 15.29 -7.18 -19.69
N GLY A 116 14.48 -7.54 -18.72
CA GLY A 116 14.63 -8.76 -17.94
C GLY A 116 15.80 -8.79 -16.95
N GLN A 117 16.54 -7.69 -16.81
CA GLN A 117 17.66 -7.62 -15.86
C GLN A 117 17.14 -7.51 -14.44
N HIS A 118 17.90 -8.09 -13.51
CA HIS A 118 17.67 -7.87 -12.09
C HIS A 118 17.86 -6.41 -11.73
N ALA A 119 16.94 -5.87 -10.98
CA ALA A 119 16.95 -4.51 -10.46
C ALA A 119 16.52 -4.53 -8.99
N GLY A 120 17.00 -3.56 -8.23
CA GLY A 120 16.63 -3.44 -6.83
C GLY A 120 17.37 -2.29 -6.16
N PHE A 121 16.97 -1.99 -4.95
CA PHE A 121 17.65 -1.04 -4.10
C PHE A 121 17.41 -1.40 -2.63
N ALA A 122 18.21 -0.85 -1.75
CA ALA A 122 18.03 -0.95 -0.31
C ALA A 122 17.82 0.43 0.31
N VAL A 123 17.28 0.46 1.51
CA VAL A 123 17.36 1.60 2.41
C VAL A 123 18.20 1.18 3.60
N GLN A 124 19.23 1.94 3.90
CA GLN A 124 20.12 1.76 5.04
C GLN A 124 20.35 3.12 5.71
N ASP A 125 20.13 3.19 7.00
CA ASP A 125 20.28 4.43 7.76
C ASP A 125 19.46 5.60 7.15
N ARG A 126 18.26 5.32 6.64
CA ARG A 126 17.35 6.27 5.98
C ARG A 126 17.88 6.84 4.64
N ALA A 127 18.88 6.21 4.06
CA ALA A 127 19.42 6.57 2.76
C ALA A 127 19.17 5.44 1.74
N ILE A 128 18.85 5.81 0.51
CA ILE A 128 18.73 4.85 -0.59
C ILE A 128 20.12 4.41 -1.01
N VAL A 129 20.32 3.09 -1.08
CA VAL A 129 21.55 2.44 -1.57
C VAL A 129 21.19 1.63 -2.81
N GLY A 130 21.80 1.96 -3.93
CA GLY A 130 21.57 1.33 -5.22
C GLY A 130 21.51 2.35 -6.35
N ASP A 131 21.51 1.84 -7.58
CA ASP A 131 21.43 2.63 -8.80
C ASP A 131 20.15 2.30 -9.56
N GLY A 132 19.61 3.28 -10.28
CA GLY A 132 18.49 3.05 -11.17
C GLY A 132 17.60 4.26 -11.35
N VAL A 133 16.67 4.11 -12.28
CA VAL A 133 15.63 5.09 -12.57
C VAL A 133 14.28 4.38 -12.56
N VAL A 134 13.33 4.91 -11.77
CA VAL A 134 11.95 4.45 -11.84
C VAL A 134 11.27 5.15 -13.01
N HIS A 135 10.86 4.36 -14.01
CA HIS A 135 10.18 4.85 -15.20
C HIS A 135 8.70 4.45 -15.17
N TYR A 136 7.82 5.40 -15.41
CA TYR A 136 6.38 5.19 -15.49
C TYR A 136 5.93 5.29 -16.95
N LEU A 137 5.26 4.25 -17.46
CA LEU A 137 4.62 4.25 -18.78
C LEU A 137 3.42 5.17 -18.84
N VAL A 138 2.74 5.34 -17.70
CA VAL A 138 1.56 6.18 -17.55
C VAL A 138 1.88 7.34 -16.58
N PRO A 139 1.59 8.60 -16.94
CA PRO A 139 1.80 9.72 -16.03
C PRO A 139 1.03 9.53 -14.70
N PRO A 140 1.63 9.87 -13.53
CA PRO A 140 1.00 9.65 -12.21
C PRO A 140 -0.43 10.20 -12.07
N LYS A 141 -0.75 11.31 -12.72
CA LYS A 141 -2.10 11.90 -12.74
C LYS A 141 -3.17 11.01 -13.36
N ARG A 142 -2.78 9.93 -14.05
CA ARG A 142 -3.66 8.97 -14.71
C ARG A 142 -3.63 7.57 -14.09
N PHE A 143 -2.90 7.37 -12.98
CA PHE A 143 -2.82 6.06 -12.33
C PHE A 143 -4.20 5.51 -11.94
N TRP A 144 -5.11 6.38 -11.54
CA TRP A 144 -6.46 6.00 -11.13
C TRP A 144 -7.42 5.70 -12.29
N ASP A 145 -7.03 5.97 -13.54
CA ASP A 145 -7.82 5.57 -14.71
C ASP A 145 -7.91 4.02 -14.80
N ASN A 146 -6.83 3.33 -14.41
CA ASN A 146 -6.77 1.87 -14.27
C ASN A 146 -5.65 1.47 -13.30
N VAL A 147 -5.93 1.58 -12.00
CA VAL A 147 -4.94 1.36 -10.93
C VAL A 147 -4.35 -0.06 -10.91
N ALA A 148 -5.03 -1.04 -11.48
CA ALA A 148 -4.53 -2.41 -11.57
C ALA A 148 -3.48 -2.61 -12.69
N TYR A 149 -3.44 -1.69 -13.66
CA TYR A 149 -2.52 -1.75 -14.80
C TYR A 149 -1.29 -0.86 -14.60
N THR A 150 -1.45 0.23 -13.87
CA THR A 150 -0.41 1.27 -13.69
C THR A 150 0.42 1.06 -12.45
#